data_1bfad2c68f0847e543ba07064b8ef9a8
#
_entry.id   1bfad2c68f0847e543ba07064b8ef9a8
#
_cell.length_a   1.000
_cell.length_b   1.000
_cell.length_c   1.000
_cell.angle_alpha   90.00
_cell.angle_beta   90.00
_cell.angle_gamma   90.00
#
_symmetry.space_group_name_H-M   'P 1'
#
loop_
_entity.id
_entity.type
_entity.pdbx_description
1 polymer ?
#
loop_
_entity_poly.entity_id
_entity_poly.type
_entity_poly.pdbx_seq_one_letter_code
_entity_poly.pdbx_strand_id
1 'polypeptide(L)'
;LKADRLYMENRIEIQNAVAHMVQRGKKHISFAGDKNHCQSFFERYMAYKDAVEHFGLTEGLSTCAMPSGQQNYPVSLYETIRRFKTMPDAFVCANDFVAMDLVKALNELGYSVPDDIWVCGFDDSQEASYFAPHLTSIHIHGQIMGYTAANLLMTRIEEPSLNYRTVYTETNLILREST
;
A
#
# COMPACT_ATOMS: atom_id res chain seq x y z
N LEU A 1 -1.56 -19.09 -17.24
CA LEU A 1 -0.63 -20.14 -16.88
C LEU A 1 -1.36 -21.23 -16.09
N LYS A 2 -1.13 -22.51 -16.43
CA LYS A 2 -1.62 -23.65 -15.66
C LYS A 2 -0.57 -23.95 -14.58
N ALA A 3 -0.76 -23.39 -13.37
CA ALA A 3 0.16 -23.54 -12.24
C ALA A 3 -0.57 -23.28 -10.91
N ASP A 4 -0.04 -23.82 -9.82
CA ASP A 4 -0.40 -23.36 -8.49
C ASP A 4 0.07 -21.91 -8.33
N ARG A 5 -0.70 -21.11 -7.58
CA ARG A 5 -0.44 -19.69 -7.37
C ARG A 5 -0.47 -19.37 -5.90
N LEU A 6 0.49 -18.60 -5.47
CA LEU A 6 0.55 -18.07 -4.12
C LEU A 6 0.61 -16.54 -4.22
N TYR A 7 -0.25 -15.88 -3.50
CA TYR A 7 -0.33 -14.43 -3.41
C TYR A 7 -0.33 -13.99 -1.93
N MET A 8 0.11 -12.78 -1.68
CA MET A 8 -0.24 -12.08 -0.45
C MET A 8 -1.63 -11.48 -0.60
N GLU A 9 -2.34 -11.35 0.50
CA GLU A 9 -3.59 -10.60 0.54
C GLU A 9 -3.28 -9.10 0.42
N ASN A 10 -3.86 -8.42 -0.56
CA ASN A 10 -3.57 -7.01 -0.87
C ASN A 10 -4.73 -6.06 -0.54
N ARG A 11 -5.89 -6.57 -0.10
CA ARG A 11 -7.12 -5.77 -0.05
C ARG A 11 -7.60 -5.47 1.35
N ILE A 12 -7.67 -6.47 2.22
CA ILE A 12 -8.31 -6.36 3.55
C ILE A 12 -7.60 -5.30 4.39
N GLU A 13 -6.28 -5.35 4.48
CA GLU A 13 -5.54 -4.42 5.32
C GLU A 13 -5.45 -3.00 4.75
N ILE A 14 -5.55 -2.83 3.43
CA ILE A 14 -5.75 -1.51 2.83
C ILE A 14 -7.10 -0.92 3.26
N GLN A 15 -8.16 -1.73 3.24
CA GLN A 15 -9.49 -1.29 3.70
C GLN A 15 -9.48 -0.98 5.20
N ASN A 16 -8.79 -1.78 6.01
CA ASN A 16 -8.60 -1.53 7.44
C ASN A 16 -7.82 -0.24 7.70
N ALA A 17 -6.77 0.04 6.94
CA ALA A 17 -6.02 1.29 7.04
C ALA A 17 -6.91 2.52 6.73
N VAL A 18 -7.71 2.48 5.66
CA VAL A 18 -8.68 3.54 5.35
C VAL A 18 -9.71 3.66 6.47
N ALA A 19 -10.27 2.54 6.95
CA ALA A 19 -11.23 2.53 8.05
C ALA A 19 -10.65 3.17 9.33
N HIS A 20 -9.40 2.84 9.68
CA HIS A 20 -8.70 3.46 10.80
C HIS A 20 -8.59 4.98 10.65
N MET A 21 -8.20 5.47 9.47
CA MET A 21 -8.09 6.90 9.18
C MET A 21 -9.45 7.60 9.31
N VAL A 22 -10.52 7.01 8.75
CA VAL A 22 -11.90 7.55 8.82
C VAL A 22 -12.40 7.62 10.26
N GLN A 23 -12.19 6.56 11.07
CA GLN A 23 -12.58 6.52 12.48
C GLN A 23 -11.88 7.62 13.30
N ARG A 24 -10.71 8.07 12.88
CA ARG A 24 -9.96 9.17 13.49
C ARG A 24 -10.25 10.53 12.86
N GLY A 25 -11.29 10.62 12.02
CA GLY A 25 -11.83 11.87 11.48
C GLY A 25 -11.18 12.36 10.19
N LYS A 26 -10.30 11.57 9.56
CA LYS A 26 -9.73 11.89 8.24
C LYS A 26 -10.82 11.76 7.18
N LYS A 27 -10.94 12.77 6.30
CA LYS A 27 -12.03 12.89 5.30
C LYS A 27 -11.52 12.93 3.88
N HIS A 28 -10.29 13.36 3.68
CA HIS A 28 -9.65 13.48 2.37
C HIS A 28 -8.46 12.53 2.30
N ILE A 29 -8.73 11.27 1.99
CA ILE A 29 -7.71 10.23 1.90
C ILE A 29 -7.35 10.03 0.44
N SER A 30 -6.06 9.99 0.12
CA SER A 30 -5.53 9.75 -1.23
C SER A 30 -4.67 8.49 -1.29
N PHE A 31 -4.49 7.97 -2.50
CA PHE A 31 -3.57 6.86 -2.76
C PHE A 31 -2.29 7.38 -3.42
N ALA A 32 -1.13 6.96 -2.94
CA ALA A 32 0.17 7.26 -3.53
C ALA A 32 0.81 6.00 -4.11
N GLY A 33 1.10 6.01 -5.41
CA GLY A 33 1.77 4.93 -6.13
C GLY A 33 1.23 4.74 -7.55
N ASP A 34 2.06 4.15 -8.42
CA ASP A 34 1.65 3.84 -9.79
C ASP A 34 0.85 2.54 -9.84
N LYS A 35 -0.47 2.64 -9.97
CA LYS A 35 -1.37 1.47 -10.10
C LYS A 35 -1.05 0.57 -11.30
N ASN A 36 -0.29 1.06 -12.28
CA ASN A 36 0.09 0.29 -13.46
C ASN A 36 1.48 -0.37 -13.34
N HIS A 37 2.16 -0.14 -12.20
CA HIS A 37 3.49 -0.69 -11.98
C HIS A 37 3.48 -2.23 -11.96
N CYS A 38 2.58 -2.84 -11.20
CA CYS A 38 2.39 -4.29 -11.10
C CYS A 38 1.00 -4.64 -10.56
N GLN A 39 0.67 -5.93 -10.61
CA GLN A 39 -0.65 -6.44 -10.17
C GLN A 39 -0.97 -6.10 -8.71
N SER A 40 -0.01 -6.23 -7.78
CA SER A 40 -0.23 -5.92 -6.37
C SER A 40 -0.54 -4.45 -6.14
N PHE A 41 0.13 -3.52 -6.84
CA PHE A 41 -0.18 -2.09 -6.75
C PHE A 41 -1.58 -1.77 -7.27
N PHE A 42 -1.98 -2.42 -8.36
CA PHE A 42 -3.34 -2.29 -8.88
C PHE A 42 -4.39 -2.80 -7.87
N GLU A 43 -4.16 -3.96 -7.27
CA GLU A 43 -5.08 -4.54 -6.28
C GLU A 43 -5.20 -3.65 -5.02
N ARG A 44 -4.09 -3.11 -4.53
CA ARG A 44 -4.05 -2.14 -3.41
C ARG A 44 -4.81 -0.86 -3.74
N TYR A 45 -4.61 -0.31 -4.95
CA TYR A 45 -5.35 0.85 -5.42
C TYR A 45 -6.87 0.58 -5.49
N MET A 46 -7.27 -0.57 -6.02
CA MET A 46 -8.69 -0.93 -6.10
C MET A 46 -9.31 -1.12 -4.71
N ALA A 47 -8.57 -1.72 -3.76
CA ALA A 47 -9.02 -1.86 -2.39
C ALA A 47 -9.18 -0.51 -1.69
N TYR A 48 -8.24 0.42 -1.90
CA TYR A 48 -8.37 1.81 -1.44
C TYR A 48 -9.63 2.46 -2.02
N LYS A 49 -9.85 2.35 -3.33
CA LYS A 49 -11.01 2.93 -4.01
C LYS A 49 -12.33 2.39 -3.46
N ASP A 50 -12.44 1.06 -3.32
CA ASP A 50 -13.60 0.40 -2.73
C ASP A 50 -13.87 0.89 -1.30
N ALA A 51 -12.83 1.07 -0.48
CA ALA A 51 -12.96 1.57 0.88
C ALA A 51 -13.43 3.04 0.91
N VAL A 52 -12.85 3.91 0.10
CA VAL A 52 -13.26 5.32 -0.01
C VAL A 52 -14.73 5.43 -0.42
N GLU A 53 -15.17 4.64 -1.40
CA GLU A 53 -16.56 4.57 -1.83
C GLU A 53 -17.47 4.06 -0.70
N HIS A 54 -17.06 2.98 0.00
CA HIS A 54 -17.80 2.41 1.12
C HIS A 54 -18.07 3.42 2.25
N PHE A 55 -17.10 4.25 2.56
CA PHE A 55 -17.24 5.30 3.59
C PHE A 55 -17.88 6.59 3.08
N GLY A 56 -18.33 6.64 1.82
CA GLY A 56 -18.97 7.81 1.23
C GLY A 56 -18.02 9.02 1.13
N LEU A 57 -16.71 8.77 1.15
CA LEU A 57 -15.72 9.78 0.89
C LEU A 57 -15.68 10.05 -0.62
N THR A 58 -15.63 11.31 -1.01
CA THR A 58 -15.24 11.63 -2.38
C THR A 58 -13.82 11.13 -2.58
N GLU A 59 -13.56 10.41 -3.69
CA GLU A 59 -12.19 10.19 -4.13
C GLU A 59 -11.48 11.55 -4.07
N GLY A 60 -10.81 11.81 -2.95
CA GLY A 60 -9.89 12.92 -2.85
C GLY A 60 -8.96 12.70 -4.02
N LEU A 61 -8.71 13.71 -4.83
CA LEU A 61 -7.94 13.61 -6.07
C LEU A 61 -6.95 12.42 -6.02
N SER A 62 -7.46 11.23 -6.28
CA SER A 62 -6.77 9.94 -6.25
C SER A 62 -5.76 9.85 -7.40
N THR A 63 -5.27 10.96 -7.77
CA THR A 63 -4.37 11.23 -8.85
C THR A 63 -2.92 11.24 -8.42
N CYS A 64 -2.61 10.60 -7.31
CA CYS A 64 -1.26 10.05 -7.17
C CYS A 64 -1.09 8.77 -7.99
N ALA A 65 -1.81 8.66 -9.11
CA ALA A 65 -1.37 7.85 -10.20
C ALA A 65 -0.07 8.50 -10.71
N MET A 66 1.05 8.04 -10.17
CA MET A 66 2.36 8.39 -10.71
C MET A 66 2.34 8.04 -12.19
N PRO A 67 2.75 8.92 -13.10
CA PRO A 67 2.78 8.58 -14.51
C PRO A 67 3.65 7.34 -14.70
N SER A 68 3.08 6.26 -15.22
CA SER A 68 3.83 5.04 -15.50
C SER A 68 5.00 5.38 -16.43
N GLY A 69 6.20 4.91 -16.09
CA GLY A 69 7.38 4.99 -16.94
C GLY A 69 8.29 6.21 -16.75
N GLN A 70 8.14 7.00 -15.71
CA GLN A 70 9.11 8.04 -15.38
C GLN A 70 10.32 7.47 -14.62
N GLN A 71 11.52 7.62 -15.18
CA GLN A 71 12.77 7.15 -14.58
C GLN A 71 13.17 7.90 -13.29
N ASN A 72 12.57 9.06 -12.99
CA ASN A 72 12.87 9.92 -11.84
C ASN A 72 11.66 9.97 -10.89
N TYR A 73 11.35 8.86 -10.29
CA TYR A 73 10.21 8.65 -9.39
C TYR A 73 10.09 9.69 -8.25
N PRO A 74 11.12 10.01 -7.45
CA PRO A 74 11.01 10.97 -6.34
C PRO A 74 10.65 12.39 -6.81
N VAL A 75 11.23 12.86 -7.91
CA VAL A 75 10.97 14.18 -8.47
C VAL A 75 9.52 14.29 -8.97
N SER A 76 9.00 13.22 -9.56
CA SER A 76 7.63 13.18 -10.07
C SER A 76 6.59 13.18 -8.93
N LEU A 77 6.89 12.56 -7.77
CA LEU A 77 6.02 12.56 -6.60
C LEU A 77 5.91 13.97 -6.00
N TYR A 78 7.03 14.65 -5.75
CA TYR A 78 7.06 16.02 -5.27
C TYR A 78 6.28 16.98 -6.19
N GLU A 79 6.55 16.93 -7.49
CA GLU A 79 5.86 17.77 -8.47
C GLU A 79 4.35 17.49 -8.57
N THR A 80 3.95 16.23 -8.34
CA THR A 80 2.54 15.85 -8.33
C THR A 80 1.84 16.40 -7.09
N ILE A 81 2.45 16.26 -5.91
CA ILE A 81 1.87 16.71 -4.64
C ILE A 81 1.79 18.24 -4.62
N ARG A 82 2.80 18.93 -5.09
CA ARG A 82 2.84 20.40 -5.17
C ARG A 82 1.68 20.98 -5.97
N ARG A 83 1.07 20.22 -6.87
CA ARG A 83 -0.06 20.66 -7.72
C ARG A 83 -1.43 20.46 -7.07
N PHE A 84 -1.51 19.82 -5.91
CA PHE A 84 -2.79 19.68 -5.23
C PHE A 84 -3.34 21.03 -4.80
N LYS A 85 -4.59 21.30 -5.18
CA LYS A 85 -5.29 22.52 -4.73
C LYS A 85 -5.67 22.46 -3.25
N THR A 86 -5.99 21.25 -2.78
CA THR A 86 -6.28 20.95 -1.38
C THR A 86 -5.50 19.70 -1.04
N MET A 87 -4.66 19.80 -0.02
CA MET A 87 -3.86 18.67 0.43
C MET A 87 -4.75 17.63 1.12
N PRO A 88 -4.59 16.34 0.84
CA PRO A 88 -5.28 15.29 1.59
C PRO A 88 -4.90 15.26 3.07
N ASP A 89 -5.80 14.78 3.92
CA ASP A 89 -5.56 14.57 5.36
C ASP A 89 -4.68 13.33 5.61
N ALA A 90 -4.70 12.38 4.66
CA ALA A 90 -3.96 11.14 4.77
C ALA A 90 -3.68 10.51 3.40
N PHE A 91 -2.66 9.66 3.38
CA PHE A 91 -2.29 8.85 2.23
C PHE A 91 -2.16 7.37 2.60
N VAL A 92 -2.71 6.53 1.73
CA VAL A 92 -2.38 5.11 1.67
C VAL A 92 -1.42 4.91 0.50
N CYS A 93 -0.25 4.35 0.75
CA CYS A 93 0.80 4.20 -0.24
C CYS A 93 0.83 2.78 -0.81
N ALA A 94 1.25 2.65 -2.07
CA ALA A 94 1.38 1.36 -2.73
C ALA A 94 2.40 0.44 -2.05
N ASN A 95 3.47 1.02 -1.46
CA ASN A 95 4.44 0.33 -0.61
C ASN A 95 5.20 1.32 0.29
N ASP A 96 6.12 0.81 1.13
CA ASP A 96 6.90 1.62 2.07
C ASP A 96 7.88 2.57 1.40
N PHE A 97 8.47 2.18 0.27
CA PHE A 97 9.38 3.08 -0.46
C PHE A 97 8.63 4.31 -0.97
N VAL A 98 7.43 4.11 -1.51
CA VAL A 98 6.54 5.22 -1.89
C VAL A 98 6.18 6.08 -0.67
N ALA A 99 5.89 5.45 0.47
CA ALA A 99 5.53 6.15 1.69
C ALA A 99 6.69 7.01 2.21
N MET A 100 7.91 6.47 2.25
CA MET A 100 9.10 7.21 2.69
C MET A 100 9.41 8.40 1.76
N ASP A 101 9.30 8.21 0.45
CA ASP A 101 9.51 9.31 -0.52
C ASP A 101 8.41 10.36 -0.43
N LEU A 102 7.16 9.93 -0.15
CA LEU A 102 6.05 10.83 0.10
C LEU A 102 6.31 11.70 1.35
N VAL A 103 6.73 11.10 2.47
CA VAL A 103 7.03 11.83 3.70
C VAL A 103 8.13 12.86 3.46
N LYS A 104 9.20 12.52 2.72
CA LYS A 104 10.25 13.48 2.35
C LYS A 104 9.69 14.64 1.54
N ALA A 105 8.88 14.34 0.52
CA ALA A 105 8.26 15.37 -0.33
C ALA A 105 7.30 16.28 0.44
N LEU A 106 6.52 15.72 1.38
CA LEU A 106 5.64 16.48 2.26
C LEU A 106 6.44 17.42 3.17
N ASN A 107 7.52 16.93 3.78
CA ASN A 107 8.40 17.74 4.63
C ASN A 107 9.05 18.90 3.85
N GLU A 108 9.48 18.67 2.62
CA GLU A 108 10.02 19.71 1.73
C GLU A 108 8.97 20.79 1.38
N LEU A 109 7.69 20.40 1.36
CA LEU A 109 6.56 21.31 1.14
C LEU A 109 6.05 21.98 2.43
N GLY A 110 6.66 21.67 3.58
CA GLY A 110 6.35 22.26 4.88
C GLY A 110 5.22 21.58 5.65
N TYR A 111 4.83 20.36 5.26
CA TYR A 111 3.87 19.54 6.00
C TYR A 111 4.56 18.55 6.91
N SER A 112 4.05 18.38 8.12
CA SER A 112 4.53 17.41 9.11
C SER A 112 3.71 16.12 9.06
N VAL A 113 4.40 14.99 9.24
CA VAL A 113 3.78 13.68 9.42
C VAL A 113 4.10 13.21 10.85
N PRO A 114 3.12 12.89 11.67
CA PRO A 114 1.67 12.75 11.40
C PRO A 114 0.82 14.00 11.65
N ASP A 115 1.39 15.09 12.16
CA ASP A 115 0.63 16.22 12.72
C ASP A 115 -0.34 16.84 11.69
N ASP A 116 0.13 17.09 10.46
CA ASP A 116 -0.70 17.62 9.38
C ASP A 116 -1.32 16.51 8.52
N ILE A 117 -0.51 15.51 8.14
CA ILE A 117 -0.88 14.49 7.16
C ILE A 117 -0.47 13.11 7.67
N TRP A 118 -1.38 12.16 7.57
CA TRP A 118 -1.11 10.76 7.90
C TRP A 118 -0.61 9.98 6.69
N VAL A 119 0.32 9.04 6.91
CA VAL A 119 0.88 8.21 5.85
C VAL A 119 0.93 6.75 6.29
N CYS A 120 0.35 5.86 5.48
CA CYS A 120 0.40 4.42 5.68
C CYS A 120 1.09 3.76 4.48
N GLY A 121 2.09 2.92 4.74
CA GLY A 121 2.82 2.12 3.76
C GLY A 121 2.24 0.71 3.57
N PHE A 122 3.00 -0.11 2.86
CA PHE A 122 2.78 -1.54 2.67
C PHE A 122 4.14 -2.22 2.50
N ASP A 123 4.27 -3.45 2.95
CA ASP A 123 5.38 -4.40 2.98
C ASP A 123 5.98 -4.56 4.39
N ASP A 124 5.89 -3.56 5.27
CA ASP A 124 6.52 -3.50 6.58
C ASP A 124 8.03 -3.79 6.48
N SER A 125 8.67 -3.06 5.58
CA SER A 125 10.09 -3.19 5.32
C SER A 125 10.90 -2.81 6.56
N GLN A 126 12.13 -3.32 6.66
CA GLN A 126 13.01 -2.99 7.78
C GLN A 126 13.25 -1.47 7.87
N GLU A 127 13.36 -0.81 6.74
CA GLU A 127 13.52 0.64 6.63
C GLU A 127 12.34 1.40 7.24
N ALA A 128 11.11 0.91 7.08
CA ALA A 128 9.90 1.53 7.64
C ALA A 128 9.94 1.63 9.16
N SER A 129 10.60 0.69 9.84
CA SER A 129 10.75 0.68 11.30
C SER A 129 11.83 1.61 11.84
N TYR A 130 12.75 2.07 11.00
CA TYR A 130 13.83 3.01 11.35
C TYR A 130 13.65 4.40 10.75
N PHE A 131 12.68 4.55 9.85
CA PHE A 131 12.36 5.84 9.26
C PHE A 131 11.71 6.76 10.30
N ALA A 132 11.92 8.07 10.19
CA ALA A 132 11.31 9.04 11.10
C ALA A 132 10.30 9.92 10.34
N PRO A 133 9.02 9.90 10.77
CA PRO A 133 8.39 9.08 11.81
C PRO A 133 8.33 7.59 11.43
N HIS A 134 8.31 6.68 12.41
CA HIS A 134 8.14 5.25 12.16
C HIS A 134 6.83 5.01 11.38
N LEU A 135 6.94 4.33 10.23
CA LEU A 135 5.81 4.17 9.33
C LEU A 135 4.80 3.14 9.84
N THR A 136 3.54 3.54 9.94
CA THR A 136 2.40 2.62 9.89
C THR A 136 2.47 1.90 8.55
N SER A 137 2.46 0.57 8.56
CA SER A 137 2.61 -0.22 7.35
C SER A 137 1.87 -1.55 7.45
N ILE A 138 1.60 -2.17 6.32
CA ILE A 138 0.97 -3.48 6.24
C ILE A 138 2.05 -4.54 6.12
N HIS A 139 2.15 -5.41 7.15
CA HIS A 139 3.16 -6.46 7.24
C HIS A 139 2.85 -7.64 6.33
N ILE A 140 3.86 -8.11 5.61
CA ILE A 140 3.83 -9.30 4.76
C ILE A 140 4.56 -10.44 5.48
N HIS A 141 3.87 -11.57 5.67
CA HIS A 141 4.44 -12.77 6.28
C HIS A 141 5.32 -13.57 5.30
N GLY A 142 6.47 -13.02 4.90
CA GLY A 142 7.35 -13.60 3.88
C GLY A 142 7.82 -15.03 4.18
N GLN A 143 8.07 -15.34 5.47
CA GLN A 143 8.46 -16.71 5.88
C GLN A 143 7.31 -17.70 5.68
N ILE A 144 6.07 -17.32 6.03
CA ILE A 144 4.87 -18.14 5.82
C ILE A 144 4.64 -18.34 4.33
N MET A 145 4.83 -17.29 3.52
CA MET A 145 4.75 -17.41 2.05
C MET A 145 5.76 -18.39 1.52
N GLY A 146 7.03 -18.31 1.93
CA GLY A 146 8.07 -19.24 1.52
C GLY A 146 7.75 -20.69 1.87
N TYR A 147 7.30 -20.94 3.11
CA TYR A 147 6.87 -22.26 3.56
C TYR A 147 5.68 -22.80 2.75
N THR A 148 4.67 -21.96 2.54
CA THR A 148 3.48 -22.33 1.75
C THR A 148 3.83 -22.63 0.29
N ALA A 149 4.73 -21.84 -0.31
CA ALA A 149 5.20 -22.08 -1.67
C ALA A 149 5.92 -23.44 -1.81
N ALA A 150 6.79 -23.76 -0.84
CA ALA A 150 7.50 -25.04 -0.81
C ALA A 150 6.52 -26.21 -0.71
N ASN A 151 5.52 -26.14 0.19
CA ASN A 151 4.50 -27.17 0.34
C ASN A 151 3.64 -27.35 -0.93
N LEU A 152 3.25 -26.24 -1.58
CA LEU A 152 2.53 -26.28 -2.85
C LEU A 152 3.34 -27.00 -3.93
N LEU A 153 4.64 -26.69 -4.01
CA LEU A 153 5.55 -27.32 -4.97
C LEU A 153 5.73 -28.81 -4.68
N MET A 154 6.00 -29.20 -3.43
CA MET A 154 6.16 -30.62 -3.04
C MET A 154 4.89 -31.40 -3.35
N THR A 155 3.71 -30.90 -2.99
CA THR A 155 2.44 -31.55 -3.33
C THR A 155 2.27 -31.70 -4.84
N ARG A 156 2.68 -30.71 -5.63
CA ARG A 156 2.59 -30.78 -7.10
C ARG A 156 3.50 -31.84 -7.68
N ILE A 157 4.66 -32.06 -7.08
CA ILE A 157 5.61 -33.12 -7.50
C ILE A 157 5.05 -34.50 -7.17
N GLU A 158 4.49 -34.67 -5.96
CA GLU A 158 3.95 -35.94 -5.48
C GLU A 158 2.64 -36.32 -6.19
N GLU A 159 1.77 -35.32 -6.43
CA GLU A 159 0.46 -35.52 -7.02
C GLU A 159 0.22 -34.57 -8.22
N PRO A 160 0.85 -34.83 -9.38
CA PRO A 160 0.79 -33.94 -10.55
C PRO A 160 -0.62 -33.77 -11.14
N SER A 161 -1.53 -34.69 -10.87
CA SER A 161 -2.90 -34.71 -11.40
C SER A 161 -3.89 -33.82 -10.63
N LEU A 162 -3.50 -33.31 -9.45
CA LEU A 162 -4.37 -32.41 -8.68
C LEU A 162 -4.71 -31.14 -9.45
N ASN A 163 -5.90 -30.61 -9.17
CA ASN A 163 -6.29 -29.30 -9.68
C ASN A 163 -5.33 -28.22 -9.21
N TYR A 164 -5.09 -27.22 -10.05
CA TYR A 164 -4.30 -26.03 -9.66
C TYR A 164 -4.99 -25.26 -8.55
N ARG A 165 -4.22 -24.84 -7.57
CA ARG A 165 -4.69 -24.09 -6.39
C ARG A 165 -4.22 -22.66 -6.44
N THR A 166 -5.05 -21.78 -5.91
CA THR A 166 -4.67 -20.40 -5.61
C THR A 166 -4.78 -20.20 -4.10
N VAL A 167 -3.69 -19.80 -3.48
CA VAL A 167 -3.60 -19.58 -2.03
C VAL A 167 -3.22 -18.14 -1.78
N TYR A 168 -3.85 -17.53 -0.79
CA TYR A 168 -3.51 -16.20 -0.29
C TYR A 168 -2.96 -16.31 1.13
N THR A 169 -1.86 -15.63 1.41
CA THR A 169 -1.34 -15.46 2.77
C THR A 169 -1.87 -14.15 3.35
N GLU A 170 -2.23 -14.18 4.62
CA GLU A 170 -2.69 -12.99 5.34
C GLU A 170 -1.60 -11.92 5.41
N THR A 171 -2.04 -10.70 5.63
CA THR A 171 -1.23 -9.52 5.96
C THR A 171 -1.79 -8.86 7.21
N ASN A 172 -1.04 -8.00 7.89
CA ASN A 172 -1.50 -7.33 9.11
C ASN A 172 -1.12 -5.85 9.11
N LEU A 173 -2.08 -4.99 9.45
CA LEU A 173 -1.82 -3.57 9.65
C LEU A 173 -1.06 -3.34 10.96
N ILE A 174 0.14 -2.76 10.87
CA ILE A 174 0.99 -2.38 12.00
C ILE A 174 0.95 -0.88 12.17
N LEU A 175 0.26 -0.42 13.20
CA LEU A 175 0.15 1.01 13.52
C LEU A 175 1.44 1.50 14.19
N ARG A 176 1.94 2.65 13.73
CA ARG A 176 3.11 3.34 14.26
C ARG A 176 2.88 4.86 14.28
N GLU A 177 3.96 5.64 14.30
CA GLU A 177 3.93 7.09 14.51
C GLU A 177 3.35 7.88 13.33
N SER A 178 3.36 7.35 12.11
CA SER A 178 2.94 8.10 10.92
C SER A 178 1.42 8.18 10.71
N THR A 179 0.62 7.59 11.62
CA THR A 179 -0.86 7.69 11.65
C THR A 179 -1.43 7.85 13.05
#